data_2b69e567576c6c8b1df8e9c2453b86ec
#
_entry.id   2b69e567576c6c8b1df8e9c2453b86ec
#
_cell.length_a   1.000
_cell.length_b   1.000
_cell.length_c   1.000
_cell.angle_alpha   90.00
_cell.angle_beta   90.00
_cell.angle_gamma   90.00
#
_symmetry.space_group_name_H-M   'P 1'
#
loop_
_entity.id
_entity.type
_entity.pdbx_description
1 polymer ?
#
loop_
_entity_poly.entity_id
_entity_poly.type
_entity_poly.pdbx_seq_one_letter_code
_entity_poly.pdbx_strand_id
1 'polypeptide(L)'
;MKFSIDPQIFEMFSGISIGVLIINDMINTRNVEEIISLLRHEERKQKEALTGIELGSLPEVSAWREIYRAFGSNPKDFRSSIESLLRRARGGSKPLPDINPLVNLYNYLSLKYHMPIGAEDLAKVSGNIILGFSDGSEEGVALGSDEEETCVFGEVIYKDDEGFLCRRWNWREADRTKIDAATQRAIMVIEKVKEVPEDTFQHALTEAASLIEQHLNARCAIMVMNPQRMSIDL
;
A
#
# COMPACT_ATOMS: atom_id res chain seq x y z
N MET A 1 -9.73 5.11 -17.69
CA MET A 1 -9.54 4.26 -16.48
C MET A 1 -9.94 5.06 -15.28
N LYS A 2 -10.62 4.44 -14.31
CA LYS A 2 -11.01 5.09 -13.06
C LYS A 2 -10.57 4.26 -11.87
N PHE A 3 -10.33 4.93 -10.75
CA PHE A 3 -10.28 4.27 -9.45
C PHE A 3 -11.49 4.71 -8.64
N SER A 4 -12.22 3.74 -8.09
CA SER A 4 -13.40 3.97 -7.26
C SER A 4 -13.35 3.15 -5.98
N ILE A 5 -13.99 3.65 -4.94
CA ILE A 5 -14.14 3.00 -3.64
C ILE A 5 -15.62 2.73 -3.42
N ASP A 6 -15.96 1.49 -3.09
CA ASP A 6 -17.33 1.12 -2.73
C ASP A 6 -17.78 1.96 -1.51
N PRO A 7 -18.93 2.64 -1.58
CA PRO A 7 -19.47 3.43 -0.45
C PRO A 7 -19.51 2.65 0.87
N GLN A 8 -19.78 1.35 0.83
CA GLN A 8 -19.82 0.50 2.02
C GLN A 8 -18.48 0.45 2.78
N ILE A 9 -17.35 0.69 2.11
CA ILE A 9 -16.03 0.80 2.76
C ILE A 9 -16.03 1.95 3.75
N PHE A 10 -16.53 3.12 3.36
CA PHE A 10 -16.58 4.29 4.24
C PHE A 10 -17.69 4.20 5.30
N GLU A 11 -18.78 3.50 5.00
CA GLU A 11 -19.86 3.24 5.95
C GLU A 11 -19.39 2.30 7.07
N MET A 12 -18.67 1.24 6.71
CA MET A 12 -18.20 0.24 7.67
C MET A 12 -16.94 0.71 8.42
N PHE A 13 -16.03 1.43 7.75
CA PHE A 13 -14.73 1.82 8.28
C PHE A 13 -14.60 3.35 8.34
N SER A 14 -15.18 3.94 9.39
CA SER A 14 -15.17 5.38 9.57
C SER A 14 -13.76 5.94 9.78
N GLY A 15 -13.47 7.10 9.20
CA GLY A 15 -12.19 7.80 9.35
C GLY A 15 -11.07 7.30 8.44
N ILE A 16 -11.38 6.38 7.51
CA ILE A 16 -10.47 6.00 6.44
C ILE A 16 -10.38 7.13 5.41
N SER A 17 -9.16 7.40 4.95
CA SER A 17 -8.87 8.20 3.76
C SER A 17 -7.79 7.51 2.94
N ILE A 18 -7.90 7.57 1.62
CA ILE A 18 -6.92 7.01 0.69
C ILE A 18 -6.27 8.16 -0.07
N GLY A 19 -4.99 8.39 0.18
CA GLY A 19 -4.17 9.25 -0.65
C GLY A 19 -3.75 8.52 -1.91
N VAL A 20 -3.88 9.16 -3.04
CA VAL A 20 -3.57 8.58 -4.35
C VAL A 20 -2.55 9.46 -5.05
N LEU A 21 -1.44 8.84 -5.47
CA LEU A 21 -0.47 9.46 -6.36
C LEU A 21 -0.55 8.78 -7.72
N ILE A 22 -0.89 9.56 -8.75
CA ILE A 22 -0.83 9.13 -10.16
C ILE A 22 0.55 9.52 -10.67
N ILE A 23 1.35 8.51 -11.00
CA ILE A 23 2.76 8.66 -11.37
C ILE A 23 2.87 8.40 -12.87
N ASN A 24 3.44 9.36 -13.61
CA ASN A 24 3.64 9.27 -15.05
C ASN A 24 5.11 9.52 -15.43
N ASP A 25 5.53 8.89 -16.53
CA ASP A 25 6.86 9.05 -17.14
C ASP A 25 8.02 8.64 -16.20
N MET A 26 7.75 7.72 -15.27
CA MET A 26 8.71 7.27 -14.27
C MET A 26 9.86 6.47 -14.88
N ILE A 27 11.07 6.71 -14.38
CA ILE A 27 12.25 5.87 -14.65
C ILE A 27 12.54 5.02 -13.42
N ASN A 28 12.11 3.76 -13.45
CA ASN A 28 12.23 2.81 -12.33
C ASN A 28 13.37 1.78 -12.51
N THR A 29 14.24 1.99 -13.50
CA THR A 29 15.32 1.04 -13.86
C THR A 29 16.64 1.27 -13.12
N ARG A 30 16.77 2.42 -12.43
CA ARG A 30 18.02 2.81 -11.79
C ARG A 30 18.05 2.38 -10.34
N ASN A 31 19.23 1.98 -9.89
CA ASN A 31 19.52 1.89 -8.47
C ASN A 31 19.74 3.32 -7.94
N VAL A 32 18.86 3.82 -7.07
CA VAL A 32 18.94 5.17 -6.51
C VAL A 32 19.46 5.05 -5.07
N GLU A 33 20.77 5.28 -4.91
CA GLU A 33 21.47 5.12 -3.62
C GLU A 33 20.85 5.97 -2.50
N GLU A 34 20.35 7.16 -2.82
CA GLU A 34 19.67 8.03 -1.87
C GLU A 34 18.41 7.38 -1.30
N ILE A 35 17.58 6.77 -2.12
CA ILE A 35 16.37 6.06 -1.68
C ILE A 35 16.73 4.85 -0.82
N ILE A 36 17.74 4.08 -1.24
CA ILE A 36 18.25 2.95 -0.46
C ILE A 36 18.76 3.43 0.91
N SER A 37 19.50 4.53 0.93
CA SER A 37 20.02 5.12 2.17
C SER A 37 18.92 5.58 3.10
N LEU A 38 17.85 6.20 2.58
CA LEU A 38 16.65 6.59 3.34
C LEU A 38 15.99 5.36 3.96
N LEU A 39 15.76 4.31 3.14
CA LEU A 39 15.16 3.06 3.63
C LEU A 39 16.01 2.41 4.73
N ARG A 40 17.33 2.29 4.54
CA ARG A 40 18.25 1.71 5.55
C ARG A 40 18.31 2.54 6.82
N HIS A 41 18.27 3.86 6.70
CA HIS A 41 18.21 4.74 7.88
C HIS A 41 16.92 4.53 8.67
N GLU A 42 15.77 4.52 7.99
CA GLU A 42 14.48 4.34 8.65
C GLU A 42 14.32 2.94 9.25
N GLU A 43 14.81 1.87 8.58
CA GLU A 43 14.86 0.53 9.17
C GLU A 43 15.58 0.51 10.53
N ARG A 44 16.76 1.15 10.61
CA ARG A 44 17.53 1.21 11.87
C ARG A 44 16.77 1.97 12.95
N LYS A 45 16.20 3.12 12.58
CA LYS A 45 15.41 3.96 13.49
C LYS A 45 14.18 3.19 14.03
N GLN A 46 13.44 2.48 13.17
CA GLN A 46 12.30 1.67 13.59
C GLN A 46 12.73 0.48 14.44
N LYS A 47 13.86 -0.15 14.13
CA LYS A 47 14.40 -1.25 14.94
C LYS A 47 14.71 -0.79 16.37
N GLU A 48 15.32 0.38 16.53
CA GLU A 48 15.63 0.97 17.84
C GLU A 48 14.35 1.38 18.57
N ALA A 49 13.47 2.13 17.91
CA ALA A 49 12.23 2.67 18.49
C ALA A 49 11.26 1.57 18.94
N LEU A 50 11.21 0.45 18.22
CA LEU A 50 10.25 -0.64 18.47
C LEU A 50 10.84 -1.79 19.30
N THR A 51 12.06 -1.65 19.81
CA THR A 51 12.66 -2.65 20.69
C THR A 51 11.83 -2.80 21.96
N GLY A 52 11.35 -4.01 22.25
CA GLY A 52 10.51 -4.29 23.43
C GLY A 52 9.04 -3.84 23.30
N ILE A 53 8.67 -3.16 22.22
CA ILE A 53 7.28 -2.72 22.00
C ILE A 53 6.47 -3.85 21.33
N GLU A 54 5.28 -4.13 21.84
CA GLU A 54 4.33 -4.99 21.15
C GLU A 54 3.72 -4.22 19.97
N LEU A 55 3.92 -4.69 18.72
CA LEU A 55 3.44 -3.96 17.55
C LEU A 55 1.92 -3.75 17.55
N GLY A 56 1.16 -4.69 18.12
CA GLY A 56 -0.29 -4.56 18.25
C GLY A 56 -0.75 -3.46 19.21
N SER A 57 0.16 -2.87 20.01
CA SER A 57 -0.16 -1.72 20.86
C SER A 57 0.01 -0.37 20.16
N LEU A 58 0.62 -0.36 18.97
CA LEU A 58 0.69 0.84 18.14
C LEU A 58 -0.73 1.18 17.65
N PRO A 59 -1.19 2.44 17.81
CA PRO A 59 -2.55 2.81 17.47
C PRO A 59 -2.94 2.45 16.03
N GLU A 60 -2.05 2.71 15.08
CA GLU A 60 -2.26 2.45 13.64
C GLU A 60 -2.37 0.94 13.37
N VAL A 61 -1.50 0.13 13.98
CA VAL A 61 -1.54 -1.33 13.83
C VAL A 61 -2.78 -1.92 14.49
N SER A 62 -3.15 -1.41 15.67
CA SER A 62 -4.37 -1.83 16.36
C SER A 62 -5.61 -1.55 15.52
N ALA A 63 -5.71 -0.35 14.93
CA ALA A 63 -6.82 0.03 14.06
C ALA A 63 -6.93 -0.89 12.85
N TRP A 64 -5.82 -1.18 12.15
CA TRP A 64 -5.82 -2.12 11.04
C TRP A 64 -6.23 -3.53 11.46
N ARG A 65 -5.82 -4.01 12.63
CA ARG A 65 -6.27 -5.29 13.16
C ARG A 65 -7.77 -5.34 13.42
N GLU A 66 -8.38 -4.25 13.88
CA GLU A 66 -9.84 -4.13 14.06
C GLU A 66 -10.57 -4.14 12.71
N ILE A 67 -10.09 -3.40 11.73
CA ILE A 67 -10.60 -3.40 10.36
C ILE A 67 -10.57 -4.83 9.78
N TYR A 68 -9.47 -5.55 9.91
CA TYR A 68 -9.35 -6.92 9.41
C TYR A 68 -10.37 -7.85 10.06
N ARG A 69 -10.58 -7.75 11.38
CA ARG A 69 -11.61 -8.55 12.07
C ARG A 69 -13.01 -8.22 11.57
N ALA A 70 -13.27 -6.94 11.30
CA ALA A 70 -14.59 -6.49 10.89
C ALA A 70 -15.02 -7.04 9.52
N PHE A 71 -14.09 -7.25 8.58
CA PHE A 71 -14.39 -7.93 7.31
C PHE A 71 -14.03 -9.44 7.33
N GLY A 72 -13.91 -10.05 8.50
CA GLY A 72 -13.77 -11.49 8.65
C GLY A 72 -12.36 -12.07 8.49
N SER A 73 -11.32 -11.23 8.41
CA SER A 73 -9.92 -11.67 8.33
C SER A 73 -9.28 -11.70 9.72
N ASN A 74 -8.65 -12.84 10.06
CA ASN A 74 -7.93 -12.95 11.32
C ASN A 74 -6.55 -12.27 11.22
N PRO A 75 -6.26 -11.19 11.98
CA PRO A 75 -4.98 -10.49 11.89
C PRO A 75 -3.79 -11.27 12.45
N LYS A 76 -4.00 -12.44 13.06
CA LYS A 76 -2.91 -13.36 13.42
C LYS A 76 -2.35 -14.09 12.19
N ASP A 77 -3.22 -14.41 11.25
CA ASP A 77 -2.90 -15.14 10.03
C ASP A 77 -2.59 -14.19 8.88
N PHE A 78 -3.37 -13.11 8.78
CA PHE A 78 -3.25 -12.09 7.75
C PHE A 78 -2.97 -10.73 8.40
N ARG A 79 -1.80 -10.17 8.14
CA ARG A 79 -1.39 -8.87 8.70
C ARG A 79 -1.44 -7.80 7.65
N SER A 80 -1.81 -6.57 8.05
CA SER A 80 -1.65 -5.40 7.19
C SER A 80 -0.20 -5.26 6.73
N SER A 81 0.01 -4.64 5.57
CA SER A 81 1.35 -4.44 5.03
C SER A 81 2.26 -3.69 6.00
N ILE A 82 1.73 -2.66 6.68
CA ILE A 82 2.52 -1.92 7.66
C ILE A 82 2.92 -2.76 8.87
N GLU A 83 2.02 -3.59 9.42
CA GLU A 83 2.40 -4.48 10.52
C GLU A 83 3.47 -5.48 10.08
N SER A 84 3.34 -6.03 8.87
CA SER A 84 4.31 -6.96 8.30
C SER A 84 5.68 -6.30 8.09
N LEU A 85 5.68 -5.07 7.59
CA LEU A 85 6.90 -4.30 7.34
C LEU A 85 7.62 -3.91 8.64
N LEU A 86 6.89 -3.38 9.64
CA LEU A 86 7.44 -3.07 10.96
C LEU A 86 8.00 -4.31 11.68
N ARG A 87 7.32 -5.45 11.54
CA ARG A 87 7.81 -6.73 12.10
C ARG A 87 9.14 -7.13 11.49
N ARG A 88 9.30 -6.99 10.18
CA ARG A 88 10.54 -7.29 9.46
C ARG A 88 11.66 -6.32 9.83
N ALA A 89 11.38 -5.00 9.86
CA ALA A 89 12.34 -3.99 10.25
C ALA A 89 12.84 -4.18 11.68
N ARG A 90 11.94 -4.48 12.64
CA ARG A 90 12.29 -4.68 14.05
C ARG A 90 13.10 -5.94 14.31
N GLY A 91 12.69 -7.07 13.73
CA GLY A 91 13.17 -8.40 14.09
C GLY A 91 13.98 -9.12 13.02
N GLY A 92 14.12 -8.54 11.83
CA GLY A 92 14.82 -9.17 10.72
C GLY A 92 16.33 -9.31 11.00
N SER A 93 16.87 -10.50 10.71
CA SER A 93 18.32 -10.74 10.68
C SER A 93 18.99 -10.17 9.42
N LYS A 94 18.21 -9.88 8.40
CA LYS A 94 18.62 -9.27 7.14
C LYS A 94 17.81 -8.00 6.91
N PRO A 95 18.38 -6.98 6.24
CA PRO A 95 17.66 -5.79 5.86
C PRO A 95 16.49 -6.14 4.91
N LEU A 96 15.53 -5.22 4.78
CA LEU A 96 14.48 -5.32 3.76
C LEU A 96 15.14 -5.46 2.37
N PRO A 97 14.56 -6.27 1.47
CA PRO A 97 15.14 -6.45 0.14
C PRO A 97 15.16 -5.11 -0.61
N ASP A 98 16.21 -4.92 -1.37
CA ASP A 98 16.30 -3.88 -2.39
C ASP A 98 15.62 -4.43 -3.65
N ILE A 99 14.48 -3.87 -4.04
CA ILE A 99 13.65 -4.39 -5.14
C ILE A 99 13.78 -3.51 -6.38
N ASN A 100 13.27 -2.29 -6.29
CA ASN A 100 13.40 -1.23 -7.28
C ASN A 100 13.14 0.13 -6.60
N PRO A 101 13.49 1.26 -7.23
CA PRO A 101 13.40 2.57 -6.60
C PRO A 101 12.03 2.92 -6.04
N LEU A 102 10.93 2.68 -6.77
CA LEU A 102 9.59 3.00 -6.28
C LEU A 102 9.19 2.13 -5.09
N VAL A 103 9.46 0.82 -5.13
CA VAL A 103 9.19 -0.11 -4.03
C VAL A 103 9.99 0.25 -2.79
N ASN A 104 11.26 0.56 -2.94
CA ASN A 104 12.13 0.99 -1.83
C ASN A 104 11.62 2.29 -1.20
N LEU A 105 11.17 3.23 -2.04
CA LEU A 105 10.64 4.50 -1.61
C LEU A 105 9.34 4.35 -0.83
N TYR A 106 8.37 3.59 -1.32
CA TYR A 106 7.14 3.41 -0.58
C TYR A 106 7.34 2.56 0.70
N ASN A 107 8.28 1.63 0.72
CA ASN A 107 8.65 0.93 1.96
C ASN A 107 9.28 1.88 2.99
N TYR A 108 10.13 2.81 2.56
CA TYR A 108 10.66 3.87 3.42
C TYR A 108 9.54 4.73 4.02
N LEU A 109 8.65 5.23 3.16
CA LEU A 109 7.52 6.08 3.60
C LEU A 109 6.56 5.32 4.53
N SER A 110 6.26 4.06 4.20
CA SER A 110 5.42 3.21 5.04
C SER A 110 6.00 3.02 6.44
N LEU A 111 7.30 2.75 6.55
CA LEU A 111 7.99 2.68 7.83
C LEU A 111 7.97 4.00 8.59
N LYS A 112 8.23 5.11 7.89
CA LYS A 112 8.35 6.45 8.50
C LYS A 112 7.02 6.95 9.06
N TYR A 113 5.94 6.71 8.35
CA TYR A 113 4.61 7.26 8.67
C TYR A 113 3.64 6.24 9.28
N HIS A 114 4.05 4.97 9.42
CA HIS A 114 3.24 3.87 9.91
C HIS A 114 1.90 3.71 9.16
N MET A 115 1.92 3.92 7.85
CA MET A 115 0.76 3.74 6.98
C MET A 115 1.00 2.63 5.95
N PRO A 116 0.00 1.81 5.61
CA PRO A 116 0.07 0.96 4.44
C PRO A 116 0.27 1.80 3.18
N ILE A 117 1.24 1.41 2.36
CA ILE A 117 1.50 2.02 1.06
C ILE A 117 1.76 0.88 0.07
N GLY A 118 1.09 0.93 -1.06
CA GLY A 118 1.25 0.00 -2.17
C GLY A 118 1.13 0.71 -3.51
N ALA A 119 1.50 0.03 -4.59
CA ALA A 119 1.41 0.62 -5.93
C ALA A 119 1.17 -0.47 -6.99
N GLU A 120 0.40 -0.11 -8.02
CA GLU A 120 0.11 -0.95 -9.17
C GLU A 120 0.63 -0.33 -10.46
N ASP A 121 1.14 -1.16 -11.35
CA ASP A 121 1.53 -0.76 -12.70
C ASP A 121 0.28 -0.55 -13.57
N LEU A 122 -0.03 0.70 -13.90
CA LEU A 122 -1.22 1.05 -14.67
C LEU A 122 -1.23 0.47 -16.09
N ALA A 123 -0.09 0.07 -16.63
CA ALA A 123 -0.03 -0.59 -17.93
C ALA A 123 -0.50 -2.06 -17.88
N LYS A 124 -0.57 -2.64 -16.67
CA LYS A 124 -0.97 -4.03 -16.43
C LYS A 124 -2.38 -4.16 -15.83
N VAL A 125 -3.00 -3.03 -15.48
CA VAL A 125 -4.38 -2.99 -14.96
C VAL A 125 -5.37 -3.14 -16.12
N SER A 126 -6.36 -3.99 -15.93
CA SER A 126 -7.44 -4.24 -16.89
C SER A 126 -8.70 -3.48 -16.48
N GLY A 127 -9.17 -2.51 -17.30
CA GLY A 127 -10.39 -1.75 -17.03
C GLY A 127 -10.24 -0.73 -15.88
N ASN A 128 -11.11 -0.80 -14.88
CA ASN A 128 -11.12 0.14 -13.75
C ASN A 128 -10.61 -0.53 -12.47
N ILE A 129 -10.04 0.27 -11.57
CA ILE A 129 -9.66 -0.18 -10.23
C ILE A 129 -10.83 0.06 -9.27
N ILE A 130 -11.14 -0.93 -8.45
CA ILE A 130 -12.17 -0.84 -7.41
C ILE A 130 -11.59 -1.33 -6.09
N LEU A 131 -11.69 -0.51 -5.03
CA LEU A 131 -11.56 -0.98 -3.65
C LEU A 131 -12.96 -1.30 -3.15
N GLY A 132 -13.22 -2.56 -2.81
CA GLY A 132 -14.54 -3.01 -2.40
C GLY A 132 -14.52 -4.41 -1.81
N PHE A 133 -15.71 -4.99 -1.66
CA PHE A 133 -15.87 -6.35 -1.16
C PHE A 133 -15.82 -7.35 -2.31
N SER A 134 -15.15 -8.47 -2.08
CA SER A 134 -15.14 -9.61 -2.97
C SER A 134 -16.50 -10.32 -2.96
N ASP A 135 -16.97 -10.72 -4.13
CA ASP A 135 -18.09 -11.64 -4.26
C ASP A 135 -17.68 -13.12 -4.24
N GLY A 136 -16.38 -13.39 -4.07
CA GLY A 136 -15.81 -14.73 -4.02
C GLY A 136 -15.43 -15.32 -5.37
N SER A 137 -15.50 -14.53 -6.44
CA SER A 137 -15.16 -14.98 -7.80
C SER A 137 -13.81 -14.44 -8.28
N GLU A 138 -13.25 -13.43 -7.62
CA GLU A 138 -11.99 -12.84 -8.04
C GLU A 138 -10.83 -13.79 -7.78
N GLU A 139 -10.08 -14.05 -8.84
CA GLU A 139 -8.94 -14.97 -8.86
C GLU A 139 -7.65 -14.24 -9.20
N GLY A 140 -6.52 -14.89 -8.96
CA GLY A 140 -5.22 -14.41 -9.36
C GLY A 140 -4.08 -15.09 -8.60
N VAL A 141 -2.85 -14.76 -8.98
CA VAL A 141 -1.64 -15.24 -8.31
C VAL A 141 -1.10 -14.15 -7.40
N ALA A 142 -1.01 -14.44 -6.11
CA ALA A 142 -0.46 -13.49 -5.15
C ALA A 142 1.06 -13.36 -5.31
N LEU A 143 1.60 -12.17 -5.08
CA LEU A 143 3.03 -11.89 -5.18
C LEU A 143 3.86 -12.86 -4.33
N GLY A 144 4.78 -13.57 -5.00
CA GLY A 144 5.64 -14.59 -4.39
C GLY A 144 4.98 -15.95 -4.18
N SER A 145 3.85 -16.20 -4.84
CA SER A 145 3.21 -17.52 -5.01
C SER A 145 3.29 -17.94 -6.47
N ASP A 146 3.25 -19.24 -6.72
CA ASP A 146 3.07 -19.84 -8.04
C ASP A 146 1.67 -20.46 -8.19
N GLU A 147 0.84 -20.35 -7.14
CA GLU A 147 -0.50 -20.93 -7.09
C GLU A 147 -1.56 -19.85 -7.31
N GLU A 148 -2.58 -20.19 -8.12
CA GLU A 148 -3.77 -19.36 -8.27
C GLU A 148 -4.62 -19.46 -7.00
N GLU A 149 -5.09 -18.32 -6.54
CA GLU A 149 -5.92 -18.21 -5.34
C GLU A 149 -7.23 -17.50 -5.71
N THR A 150 -8.34 -17.95 -5.10
CA THR A 150 -9.64 -17.28 -5.17
C THR A 150 -9.87 -16.47 -3.92
N CYS A 151 -10.43 -15.27 -4.04
CA CYS A 151 -10.81 -14.44 -2.90
C CYS A 151 -11.96 -15.08 -2.11
N VAL A 152 -12.05 -14.75 -0.83
CA VAL A 152 -13.16 -15.20 0.01
C VAL A 152 -14.29 -14.16 -0.07
N PHE A 153 -15.54 -14.62 -0.16
CA PHE A 153 -16.72 -13.75 -0.14
C PHE A 153 -16.68 -12.79 1.06
N GLY A 154 -16.88 -11.48 0.81
CA GLY A 154 -16.84 -10.43 1.82
C GLY A 154 -15.44 -9.95 2.24
N GLU A 155 -14.39 -10.53 1.69
CA GLU A 155 -13.02 -10.01 1.84
C GLU A 155 -12.92 -8.62 1.19
N VAL A 156 -12.28 -7.65 1.83
CA VAL A 156 -11.99 -6.37 1.20
C VAL A 156 -10.77 -6.51 0.29
N ILE A 157 -10.90 -6.11 -0.97
CA ILE A 157 -9.86 -6.23 -1.99
C ILE A 157 -9.76 -4.98 -2.86
N TYR A 158 -8.59 -4.75 -3.43
CA TYR A 158 -8.46 -4.00 -4.67
C TYR A 158 -8.62 -4.99 -5.82
N LYS A 159 -9.42 -4.62 -6.81
CA LYS A 159 -9.68 -5.44 -8.01
C LYS A 159 -9.80 -4.62 -9.27
N ASP A 160 -9.64 -5.29 -10.40
CA ASP A 160 -9.92 -4.80 -11.74
C ASP A 160 -10.82 -5.80 -12.51
N ASP A 161 -10.95 -5.66 -13.84
CA ASP A 161 -11.81 -6.53 -14.62
C ASP A 161 -11.23 -7.97 -14.80
N GLU A 162 -9.98 -8.20 -14.40
CA GLU A 162 -9.30 -9.50 -14.56
C GLU A 162 -9.21 -10.30 -13.25
N GLY A 163 -9.24 -9.63 -12.09
CA GLY A 163 -9.19 -10.29 -10.79
C GLY A 163 -8.74 -9.36 -9.66
N PHE A 164 -8.20 -9.92 -8.59
CA PHE A 164 -7.69 -9.08 -7.52
C PHE A 164 -6.36 -8.42 -7.89
N LEU A 165 -6.15 -7.20 -7.38
CA LEU A 165 -4.89 -6.46 -7.39
C LEU A 165 -4.19 -6.57 -6.04
N CYS A 166 -4.97 -6.49 -4.94
CA CYS A 166 -4.46 -6.72 -3.61
C CYS A 166 -5.51 -7.39 -2.74
N ARG A 167 -5.13 -8.50 -2.11
CA ARG A 167 -5.99 -9.28 -1.22
C ARG A 167 -6.04 -8.69 0.18
N ARG A 168 -7.18 -8.90 0.85
CA ARG A 168 -7.43 -8.50 2.24
C ARG A 168 -7.00 -7.06 2.50
N TRP A 169 -7.47 -6.18 1.63
CA TRP A 169 -7.19 -4.75 1.58
C TRP A 169 -5.73 -4.46 1.19
N ASN A 170 -4.81 -4.64 2.12
CA ASN A 170 -3.38 -4.34 1.95
C ASN A 170 -2.48 -5.47 2.50
N TRP A 171 -2.95 -6.72 2.42
CA TRP A 171 -2.16 -7.86 2.90
C TRP A 171 -1.13 -8.32 1.87
N ARG A 172 -1.56 -8.58 0.62
CA ARG A 172 -0.70 -9.12 -0.43
C ARG A 172 -1.18 -8.70 -1.81
N GLU A 173 -0.27 -8.09 -2.57
CA GLU A 173 -0.49 -7.68 -3.96
C GLU A 173 -0.52 -8.88 -4.90
N ALA A 174 -1.15 -8.72 -6.07
CA ALA A 174 -1.08 -9.67 -7.17
C ALA A 174 0.29 -9.62 -7.87
N ASP A 175 0.77 -10.76 -8.38
CA ASP A 175 2.01 -10.80 -9.16
C ASP A 175 1.86 -10.10 -10.52
N ARG A 176 0.65 -10.12 -11.09
CA ARG A 176 0.35 -9.57 -12.42
C ARG A 176 0.63 -8.07 -12.52
N THR A 177 0.15 -7.29 -11.58
CA THR A 177 0.20 -5.81 -11.61
C THR A 177 1.33 -5.20 -10.82
N LYS A 178 2.23 -6.03 -10.30
CA LYS A 178 3.39 -5.58 -9.51
C LYS A 178 4.23 -4.55 -10.24
N ILE A 179 4.79 -3.65 -9.47
CA ILE A 179 5.81 -2.69 -9.94
C ILE A 179 7.10 -3.42 -10.25
N ASP A 180 7.62 -3.23 -11.45
CA ASP A 180 8.91 -3.74 -11.87
C ASP A 180 9.80 -2.64 -12.49
N ALA A 181 10.98 -3.02 -12.98
CA ALA A 181 11.92 -2.08 -13.57
C ALA A 181 11.44 -1.44 -14.89
N ALA A 182 10.45 -2.03 -15.56
CA ALA A 182 9.89 -1.51 -16.80
C ALA A 182 8.68 -0.58 -16.56
N THR A 183 8.17 -0.51 -15.33
CA THR A 183 7.02 0.32 -14.97
C THR A 183 7.31 1.80 -15.19
N GLN A 184 6.50 2.45 -16.01
CA GLN A 184 6.60 3.88 -16.33
C GLN A 184 5.40 4.69 -15.81
N ARG A 185 4.24 4.02 -15.60
CA ARG A 185 3.03 4.63 -15.06
C ARG A 185 2.51 3.78 -13.91
N ALA A 186 2.23 4.42 -12.80
CA ALA A 186 1.76 3.72 -11.61
C ALA A 186 0.66 4.51 -10.90
N ILE A 187 -0.21 3.80 -10.20
CA ILE A 187 -1.00 4.35 -9.11
C ILE A 187 -0.36 3.90 -7.80
N MET A 188 -0.07 4.83 -6.91
CA MET A 188 0.39 4.54 -5.56
C MET A 188 -0.65 5.03 -4.57
N VAL A 189 -1.01 4.18 -3.60
CA VAL A 189 -1.98 4.51 -2.55
C VAL A 189 -1.30 4.59 -1.19
N ILE A 190 -1.71 5.56 -0.38
CA ILE A 190 -1.33 5.72 1.03
C ILE A 190 -2.62 5.67 1.85
N GLU A 191 -2.73 4.70 2.73
CA GLU A 191 -3.98 4.40 3.43
C GLU A 191 -3.93 4.88 4.87
N LYS A 192 -4.79 5.84 5.17
CA LYS A 192 -4.90 6.47 6.48
C LYS A 192 -6.07 5.90 7.27
N VAL A 193 -5.82 5.48 8.50
CA VAL A 193 -6.83 5.24 9.54
C VAL A 193 -7.02 6.49 10.40
N LYS A 194 -8.12 6.55 11.18
CA LYS A 194 -8.44 7.73 12.02
C LYS A 194 -7.36 8.06 13.06
N GLU A 195 -6.56 7.07 13.46
CA GLU A 195 -5.48 7.19 14.44
C GLU A 195 -4.28 7.99 13.90
N VAL A 196 -4.16 8.11 12.57
CA VAL A 196 -3.13 8.94 11.95
C VAL A 196 -3.62 10.39 11.84
N PRO A 197 -2.89 11.37 12.39
CA PRO A 197 -3.23 12.78 12.25
C PRO A 197 -3.27 13.23 10.78
N GLU A 198 -4.19 14.15 10.47
CA GLU A 198 -4.35 14.65 9.09
C GLU A 198 -3.07 15.32 8.56
N ASP A 199 -2.39 16.13 9.40
CA ASP A 199 -1.13 16.77 9.01
C ASP A 199 -0.04 15.74 8.66
N THR A 200 0.03 14.63 9.41
CA THR A 200 0.97 13.53 9.13
C THR A 200 0.67 12.89 7.77
N PHE A 201 -0.61 12.68 7.47
CA PHE A 201 -1.04 12.13 6.20
C PHE A 201 -0.72 13.06 5.03
N GLN A 202 -1.00 14.36 5.16
CA GLN A 202 -0.68 15.36 4.14
C GLN A 202 0.84 15.49 3.91
N HIS A 203 1.65 15.42 4.98
CA HIS A 203 3.10 15.39 4.87
C HIS A 203 3.59 14.14 4.13
N ALA A 204 3.02 12.96 4.40
CA ALA A 204 3.39 11.74 3.70
C ALA A 204 3.11 11.82 2.20
N LEU A 205 1.95 12.36 1.80
CA LEU A 205 1.61 12.58 0.39
C LEU A 205 2.56 13.53 -0.31
N THR A 206 2.86 14.66 0.34
CA THR A 206 3.74 15.69 -0.23
C THR A 206 5.18 15.18 -0.35
N GLU A 207 5.70 14.51 0.69
CA GLU A 207 7.04 13.93 0.64
C GLU A 207 7.14 12.83 -0.40
N ALA A 208 6.12 11.97 -0.50
CA ALA A 208 6.08 10.93 -1.52
C ALA A 208 6.18 11.50 -2.93
N ALA A 209 5.36 12.49 -3.27
CA ALA A 209 5.40 13.12 -4.59
C ALA A 209 6.77 13.79 -4.85
N SER A 210 7.29 14.55 -3.89
CA SER A 210 8.58 15.21 -4.00
C SER A 210 9.73 14.23 -4.27
N LEU A 211 9.80 13.13 -3.51
CA LEU A 211 10.85 12.12 -3.69
C LEU A 211 10.72 11.35 -5.00
N ILE A 212 9.49 11.04 -5.44
CA ILE A 212 9.22 10.40 -6.73
C ILE A 212 9.68 11.33 -7.87
N GLU A 213 9.28 12.60 -7.85
CA GLU A 213 9.66 13.57 -8.88
C GLU A 213 11.17 13.79 -8.92
N GLN A 214 11.79 13.94 -7.76
CA GLN A 214 13.23 14.19 -7.62
C GLN A 214 14.09 13.00 -8.09
N HIS A 215 13.72 11.78 -7.72
CA HIS A 215 14.59 10.62 -7.89
C HIS A 215 14.20 9.70 -9.05
N LEU A 216 12.93 9.69 -9.45
CA LEU A 216 12.43 8.83 -10.53
C LEU A 216 12.14 9.58 -11.83
N ASN A 217 12.42 10.88 -11.89
CA ASN A 217 12.18 11.75 -13.05
C ASN A 217 10.71 11.67 -13.54
N ALA A 218 9.79 11.53 -12.61
CA ALA A 218 8.36 11.34 -12.85
C ALA A 218 7.58 12.65 -12.69
N ARG A 219 6.31 12.61 -13.08
CA ARG A 219 5.31 13.64 -12.75
C ARG A 219 4.26 13.02 -11.86
N CYS A 220 3.94 13.66 -10.73
CA CYS A 220 2.96 13.18 -9.77
C CYS A 220 1.74 14.09 -9.69
N ALA A 221 0.55 13.50 -9.72
CA ALA A 221 -0.69 14.17 -9.32
C ALA A 221 -1.18 13.55 -8.01
N ILE A 222 -1.45 14.39 -7.01
CA ILE A 222 -1.96 13.96 -5.70
C ILE A 222 -3.46 14.16 -5.65
N MET A 223 -4.18 13.15 -5.20
CA MET A 223 -5.61 13.21 -4.88
C MET A 223 -5.87 12.54 -3.54
N VAL A 224 -6.97 12.91 -2.89
CA VAL A 224 -7.44 12.25 -1.67
C VAL A 224 -8.86 11.76 -1.91
N MET A 225 -9.07 10.47 -1.65
CA MET A 225 -10.38 9.82 -1.69
C MET A 225 -10.92 9.64 -0.26
N ASN A 226 -12.16 9.98 -0.07
CA ASN A 226 -12.86 9.95 1.20
C ASN A 226 -14.39 9.87 0.92
N PRO A 227 -15.29 9.90 1.91
CA PRO A 227 -16.73 9.83 1.67
C PRO A 227 -17.29 10.90 0.72
N GLN A 228 -16.60 12.04 0.54
CA GLN A 228 -17.00 13.12 -0.36
C GLN A 228 -16.44 12.96 -1.78
N ARG A 229 -15.43 12.12 -1.94
CA ARG A 229 -14.80 11.81 -3.23
C ARG A 229 -14.47 10.33 -3.33
N MET A 230 -15.40 9.54 -3.83
CA MET A 230 -15.30 8.08 -3.93
C MET A 230 -14.82 7.59 -5.30
N SER A 231 -14.53 8.47 -6.25
CA SER A 231 -14.02 8.11 -7.58
C SER A 231 -13.13 9.20 -8.15
N ILE A 232 -12.09 8.79 -8.88
CA ILE A 232 -11.16 9.66 -9.62
C ILE A 232 -10.85 9.06 -10.98
N ASP A 233 -10.50 9.90 -11.96
CA ASP A 233 -9.93 9.47 -13.24
C ASP A 233 -8.39 9.29 -13.10
N LEU A 234 -7.84 8.25 -13.76
CA LEU A 234 -6.41 7.87 -13.77
C LEU A 234 -5.74 8.19 -15.09
#